data_d5fd2e6068ae0069f7c1a904b7f08305
#
_entry.id   d5fd2e6068ae0069f7c1a904b7f08305
#
_cell.length_a   1.000
_cell.length_b   1.000
_cell.length_c   1.000
_cell.angle_alpha   90.00
_cell.angle_beta   90.00
_cell.angle_gamma   90.00
#
_symmetry.space_group_name_H-M   'P 1'
#
loop_
_entity.id
_entity.type
_entity.pdbx_description
1 polymer ?
#
loop_
_entity_poly.entity_id
_entity_poly.type
_entity_poly.pdbx_seq_one_letter_code
_entity_poly.pdbx_strand_id
1 'polypeptide(L)'
;MKSNFSRFLHITSSYSGLTRISSWKKFATLFDLDYRVKPDNDRLCAGRSMVEMLGVLAIIGVLSVGAIAGYSKAMMKYKLNQHAVAVNMLINNVLQIKDKLQYNKNGETYYGFLLYKMNLLPDGIKYINNASLHDNWFNNRIIVYYSNVKYTTSNGTEAQNDFGGIGFYFAPSSGGAEICRNIALAAKENAANLWLVETYKSLNDTSSANGTYIGNLYGDAYCSASKECLRDLDLNKVSNLCNACNERACRLYVLWK
;
A
#
# COMPACT_ATOMS: atom_id res chain seq x y z
N MET A 1 32.81 32.22 37.84
CA MET A 1 32.50 33.66 37.63
C MET A 1 31.51 33.75 36.49
N LYS A 2 30.31 34.25 36.81
CA LYS A 2 29.33 35.05 36.04
C LYS A 2 29.01 34.49 34.62
N SER A 3 27.83 33.90 34.41
CA SER A 3 26.46 34.49 34.28
C SER A 3 26.28 35.29 32.99
N ASN A 4 25.34 34.85 32.19
CA ASN A 4 24.22 35.60 31.63
C ASN A 4 23.78 34.93 30.31
N PHE A 5 22.61 34.68 30.06
CA PHE A 5 21.27 35.24 30.14
C PHE A 5 20.57 34.93 28.81
N SER A 6 19.58 34.14 28.97
CA SER A 6 18.29 34.14 28.28
C SER A 6 18.11 35.06 27.06
N ARG A 7 17.68 34.49 25.95
CA ARG A 7 16.65 35.09 25.11
C ARG A 7 15.72 34.04 24.52
N PHE A 8 14.55 33.94 25.07
CA PHE A 8 13.35 33.38 24.47
C PHE A 8 13.03 34.17 23.19
N LEU A 9 12.95 33.50 22.09
CA LEU A 9 12.27 34.00 20.89
C LEU A 9 11.06 33.11 20.67
N HIS A 10 9.91 33.58 21.06
CA HIS A 10 8.61 33.12 20.62
C HIS A 10 8.54 33.28 19.09
N ILE A 11 8.55 32.18 18.37
CA ILE A 11 8.08 32.16 16.99
C ILE A 11 6.68 31.58 17.03
N THR A 12 5.71 32.48 17.04
CA THR A 12 4.32 32.17 16.73
C THR A 12 4.26 31.78 15.26
N SER A 13 4.22 30.47 15.02
CA SER A 13 3.93 29.94 13.68
C SER A 13 2.44 30.15 13.40
N SER A 14 2.17 31.15 12.57
CA SER A 14 0.87 31.42 11.99
C SER A 14 0.49 30.32 11.03
N TYR A 15 -0.37 29.40 11.46
CA TYR A 15 -1.06 28.46 10.59
C TYR A 15 -2.19 29.18 9.82
N SER A 16 -1.84 29.77 8.70
CA SER A 16 -2.81 30.24 7.71
C SER A 16 -2.69 29.38 6.48
N GLY A 17 -3.63 28.46 6.25
CA GLY A 17 -3.66 27.66 5.04
C GLY A 17 -4.58 26.45 5.07
N LEU A 18 -5.62 26.44 5.90
CA LEU A 18 -6.74 25.52 5.73
C LEU A 18 -7.70 26.14 4.72
N THR A 19 -7.49 25.82 3.44
CA THR A 19 -8.55 25.95 2.45
C THR A 19 -9.68 25.00 2.83
N ARG A 20 -10.63 25.55 3.58
CA ARG A 20 -11.93 24.93 3.83
C ARG A 20 -12.53 24.54 2.48
N ILE A 21 -12.72 23.23 2.31
CA ILE A 21 -13.59 22.70 1.27
C ILE A 21 -14.99 23.25 1.54
N SER A 22 -15.32 24.34 0.87
CA SER A 22 -16.64 25.02 0.92
C SER A 22 -17.72 24.25 0.16
N SER A 23 -17.50 22.94 -0.09
CA SER A 23 -18.42 22.11 -0.86
C SER A 23 -19.63 21.61 -0.07
N TRP A 24 -19.60 21.70 1.26
CA TRP A 24 -20.74 21.28 2.08
C TRP A 24 -21.93 22.27 2.05
N LYS A 25 -21.70 23.54 1.73
CA LYS A 25 -22.78 24.52 1.63
C LYS A 25 -23.67 24.34 0.39
N LYS A 26 -23.15 23.74 -0.69
CA LYS A 26 -23.96 23.46 -1.89
C LYS A 26 -24.87 22.24 -1.73
N PHE A 27 -24.59 21.35 -0.80
CA PHE A 27 -25.47 20.20 -0.53
C PHE A 27 -26.64 20.57 0.39
N ALA A 28 -26.46 21.56 1.26
CA ALA A 28 -27.52 22.04 2.15
C ALA A 28 -28.59 22.87 1.40
N THR A 29 -28.23 23.55 0.31
CA THR A 29 -29.17 24.37 -0.47
C THR A 29 -30.06 23.55 -1.41
N LEU A 30 -29.79 22.24 -1.57
CA LEU A 30 -30.70 21.37 -2.37
C LEU A 30 -31.87 20.84 -1.56
N PHE A 31 -31.91 21.10 -0.24
CA PHE A 31 -33.01 20.74 0.65
C PHE A 31 -33.68 21.95 1.32
N ASP A 32 -33.35 23.14 0.85
CA ASP A 32 -34.11 24.35 1.25
C ASP A 32 -35.41 24.36 0.46
N LEU A 33 -36.26 23.41 0.79
CA LEU A 33 -37.69 23.49 0.48
C LEU A 33 -38.24 24.60 1.38
N ASP A 34 -38.28 25.84 0.82
CA ASP A 34 -38.99 26.96 1.41
C ASP A 34 -40.50 26.60 1.51
N TYR A 35 -40.81 25.85 2.55
CA TYR A 35 -42.18 25.51 2.91
C TYR A 35 -42.77 26.70 3.63
N ARG A 36 -43.08 27.76 2.87
CA ARG A 36 -44.03 28.79 3.33
C ARG A 36 -45.38 28.15 3.43
N VAL A 37 -45.72 27.64 4.61
CA VAL A 37 -47.09 27.35 4.98
C VAL A 37 -47.86 28.68 4.99
N LYS A 38 -48.57 28.99 3.91
CA LYS A 38 -49.62 29.98 3.95
C LYS A 38 -50.71 29.46 4.91
N PRO A 39 -51.11 30.23 5.92
CA PRO A 39 -52.28 29.90 6.71
C PRO A 39 -53.49 30.35 5.88
N ASP A 40 -54.09 29.46 5.11
CA ASP A 40 -55.37 29.70 4.48
C ASP A 40 -56.26 28.47 4.63
N ASN A 41 -57.29 28.68 5.43
CA ASN A 41 -58.56 27.95 5.58
C ASN A 41 -58.56 26.42 5.55
N ASP A 42 -58.81 25.92 6.74
CA ASP A 42 -59.61 24.69 7.03
C ASP A 42 -60.07 23.89 5.82
N ARG A 43 -59.29 22.93 5.40
CA ARG A 43 -59.74 21.62 4.92
C ARG A 43 -58.53 20.70 4.69
N LEU A 44 -58.44 19.70 5.57
CA LEU A 44 -57.66 18.53 5.36
C LEU A 44 -56.14 18.78 5.30
N CYS A 45 -55.53 19.13 6.42
CA CYS A 45 -54.21 18.65 6.70
C CYS A 45 -54.28 17.12 6.69
N ALA A 46 -54.22 16.53 5.50
CA ALA A 46 -53.91 15.12 5.35
C ALA A 46 -52.49 14.97 5.87
N GLY A 47 -52.33 14.78 7.19
CA GLY A 47 -51.11 14.40 7.80
C GLY A 47 -50.59 13.21 6.99
N ARG A 48 -49.44 13.35 6.35
CA ARG A 48 -48.80 12.21 5.69
C ARG A 48 -48.93 11.03 6.64
N SER A 49 -49.61 9.99 6.16
CA SER A 49 -49.86 8.81 6.98
C SER A 49 -48.53 8.37 7.60
N MET A 50 -48.52 8.05 8.92
CA MET A 50 -47.34 7.50 9.58
C MET A 50 -46.74 6.33 8.78
N VAL A 51 -47.59 5.60 8.05
CA VAL A 51 -47.21 4.50 7.18
C VAL A 51 -46.37 4.96 5.98
N GLU A 52 -46.72 6.10 5.38
CA GLU A 52 -45.94 6.68 4.26
C GLU A 52 -44.55 7.13 4.72
N MET A 53 -44.48 7.78 5.89
CA MET A 53 -43.19 8.18 6.47
C MET A 53 -42.33 6.95 6.80
N LEU A 54 -42.89 5.88 7.38
CA LEU A 54 -42.19 4.65 7.64
C LEU A 54 -41.72 3.95 6.36
N GLY A 55 -42.57 3.99 5.30
CA GLY A 55 -42.19 3.44 3.99
C GLY A 55 -40.97 4.14 3.37
N VAL A 56 -40.94 5.48 3.40
CA VAL A 56 -39.83 6.27 2.91
C VAL A 56 -38.57 6.01 3.71
N LEU A 57 -38.64 5.95 5.04
CA LEU A 57 -37.49 5.65 5.90
C LEU A 57 -36.94 4.25 5.64
N ALA A 58 -37.82 3.26 5.41
CA ALA A 58 -37.40 1.90 5.07
C ALA A 58 -36.61 1.86 3.75
N ILE A 59 -37.10 2.56 2.71
CA ILE A 59 -36.42 2.64 1.41
C ILE A 59 -35.06 3.34 1.55
N ILE A 60 -35.00 4.49 2.24
CA ILE A 60 -33.75 5.20 2.49
C ILE A 60 -32.77 4.32 3.26
N GLY A 61 -33.23 3.57 4.26
CA GLY A 61 -32.42 2.65 5.04
C GLY A 61 -31.76 1.58 4.16
N VAL A 62 -32.53 0.91 3.31
CA VAL A 62 -32.00 -0.13 2.40
C VAL A 62 -31.02 0.46 1.38
N LEU A 63 -31.35 1.60 0.78
CA LEU A 63 -30.46 2.28 -0.18
C LEU A 63 -29.16 2.74 0.47
N SER A 64 -29.21 3.25 1.70
CA SER A 64 -28.02 3.70 2.43
C SER A 64 -27.06 2.56 2.72
N VAL A 65 -27.55 1.41 3.15
CA VAL A 65 -26.72 0.21 3.40
C VAL A 65 -26.04 -0.26 2.11
N GLY A 66 -26.81 -0.33 1.01
CA GLY A 66 -26.27 -0.71 -0.31
C GLY A 66 -25.20 0.26 -0.82
N ALA A 67 -25.42 1.55 -0.65
CA ALA A 67 -24.48 2.59 -1.06
C ALA A 67 -23.16 2.52 -0.26
N ILE A 68 -23.22 2.31 1.05
CA ILE A 68 -22.03 2.18 1.90
C ILE A 68 -21.19 0.95 1.51
N ALA A 69 -21.85 -0.20 1.28
CA ALA A 69 -21.16 -1.42 0.86
C ALA A 69 -20.50 -1.25 -0.52
N GLY A 70 -21.17 -0.63 -1.47
CA GLY A 70 -20.62 -0.32 -2.79
C GLY A 70 -19.44 0.64 -2.72
N TYR A 71 -19.55 1.71 -1.92
CA TYR A 71 -18.48 2.67 -1.71
C TYR A 71 -17.23 2.04 -1.10
N SER A 72 -17.38 1.17 -0.10
CA SER A 72 -16.25 0.48 0.54
C SER A 72 -15.47 -0.39 -0.45
N LYS A 73 -16.17 -1.14 -1.30
CA LYS A 73 -15.54 -1.94 -2.37
C LYS A 73 -14.82 -1.07 -3.41
N ALA A 74 -15.45 0.02 -3.84
CA ALA A 74 -14.85 0.94 -4.80
C ALA A 74 -13.58 1.59 -4.22
N MET A 75 -13.63 2.02 -2.95
CA MET A 75 -12.49 2.62 -2.27
C MET A 75 -11.34 1.62 -2.10
N MET A 76 -11.63 0.36 -1.78
CA MET A 76 -10.59 -0.69 -1.70
C MET A 76 -9.91 -0.89 -3.07
N LYS A 77 -10.68 -1.01 -4.15
CA LYS A 77 -10.12 -1.12 -5.51
C LYS A 77 -9.28 0.10 -5.90
N TYR A 78 -9.75 1.29 -5.55
CA TYR A 78 -8.98 2.51 -5.78
C TYR A 78 -7.62 2.47 -5.06
N LYS A 79 -7.61 2.13 -3.78
CA LYS A 79 -6.36 1.98 -3.00
C LYS A 79 -5.41 0.95 -3.60
N LEU A 80 -5.93 -0.20 -4.02
CA LEU A 80 -5.14 -1.26 -4.64
C LEU A 80 -4.53 -0.81 -5.98
N ASN A 81 -5.26 -0.07 -6.79
CA ASN A 81 -4.74 0.47 -8.05
C ASN A 81 -3.63 1.51 -7.80
N GLN A 82 -3.82 2.42 -6.85
CA GLN A 82 -2.78 3.40 -6.48
C GLN A 82 -1.54 2.71 -5.94
N HIS A 83 -1.71 1.71 -5.10
CA HIS A 83 -0.62 0.88 -4.59
C HIS A 83 0.14 0.17 -5.73
N ALA A 84 -0.57 -0.42 -6.70
CA ALA A 84 0.05 -1.09 -7.84
C ALA A 84 0.94 -0.14 -8.66
N VAL A 85 0.44 1.08 -8.94
CA VAL A 85 1.20 2.11 -9.66
C VAL A 85 2.45 2.50 -8.86
N ALA A 86 2.31 2.78 -7.56
CA ALA A 86 3.44 3.20 -6.74
C ALA A 86 4.50 2.10 -6.59
N VAL A 87 4.09 0.84 -6.43
CA VAL A 87 5.02 -0.30 -6.36
C VAL A 87 5.79 -0.47 -7.67
N ASN A 88 5.10 -0.41 -8.81
CA ASN A 88 5.75 -0.50 -10.12
C ASN A 88 6.76 0.64 -10.31
N MET A 89 6.39 1.88 -9.99
CA MET A 89 7.30 3.01 -10.03
C MET A 89 8.50 2.83 -9.08
N LEU A 90 8.27 2.33 -7.86
CA LEU A 90 9.36 2.09 -6.91
C LEU A 90 10.36 1.06 -7.45
N ILE A 91 9.88 -0.08 -7.95
CA ILE A 91 10.72 -1.13 -8.54
C ILE A 91 11.54 -0.55 -9.69
N ASN A 92 10.90 0.17 -10.62
CA ASN A 92 11.58 0.79 -11.76
C ASN A 92 12.64 1.82 -11.32
N ASN A 93 12.31 2.71 -10.37
CA ASN A 93 13.23 3.72 -9.86
C ASN A 93 14.47 3.09 -9.20
N VAL A 94 14.26 2.03 -8.42
CA VAL A 94 15.37 1.30 -7.77
C VAL A 94 16.23 0.59 -8.81
N LEU A 95 15.63 -0.09 -9.80
CA LEU A 95 16.37 -0.79 -10.85
C LEU A 95 17.17 0.16 -11.75
N GLN A 96 16.71 1.40 -11.97
CA GLN A 96 17.49 2.40 -12.70
C GLN A 96 18.79 2.81 -12.01
N ILE A 97 18.83 2.71 -10.69
CA ILE A 97 20.01 3.10 -9.91
C ILE A 97 20.76 1.90 -9.33
N LYS A 98 20.32 0.67 -9.58
CA LYS A 98 20.86 -0.55 -8.94
C LYS A 98 22.38 -0.66 -9.03
N ASP A 99 22.97 -0.32 -10.19
CA ASP A 99 24.41 -0.43 -10.43
C ASP A 99 25.24 0.66 -9.70
N LYS A 100 24.55 1.67 -9.15
CA LYS A 100 25.17 2.74 -8.34
C LYS A 100 25.03 2.50 -6.85
N LEU A 101 24.26 1.50 -6.46
CA LEU A 101 24.06 1.13 -5.06
C LEU A 101 25.29 0.35 -4.60
N GLN A 102 26.13 0.99 -3.78
CA GLN A 102 27.31 0.37 -3.20
C GLN A 102 26.99 -0.15 -1.81
N TYR A 103 27.49 -1.32 -1.47
CA TYR A 103 27.32 -1.88 -0.15
C TYR A 103 28.50 -1.54 0.78
N ASN A 104 28.22 -1.45 2.06
CA ASN A 104 29.28 -1.40 3.07
C ASN A 104 29.75 -2.84 3.35
N LYS A 105 31.07 -3.06 3.39
CA LYS A 105 31.71 -4.39 3.42
C LYS A 105 31.26 -5.36 4.53
N ASN A 106 30.40 -4.92 5.45
CA ASN A 106 30.04 -5.65 6.66
C ASN A 106 28.52 -5.83 6.84
N GLY A 107 27.81 -6.34 5.83
CA GLY A 107 26.41 -6.73 6.01
C GLY A 107 25.40 -6.04 5.06
N GLU A 108 24.20 -5.77 5.56
CA GLU A 108 23.13 -5.15 4.79
C GLU A 108 23.24 -3.62 4.84
N THR A 109 23.10 -2.98 3.69
CA THR A 109 23.01 -1.51 3.56
C THR A 109 21.62 -1.15 3.10
N TYR A 110 20.94 -0.27 3.85
CA TYR A 110 19.57 0.18 3.54
C TYR A 110 19.58 1.52 2.82
N TYR A 111 18.73 1.66 1.80
CA TYR A 111 18.70 2.81 0.91
C TYR A 111 17.45 3.69 1.01
N GLY A 112 16.61 3.50 2.02
CA GLY A 112 15.42 4.32 2.21
C GLY A 112 15.70 5.82 2.27
N PHE A 113 16.76 6.24 2.97
CA PHE A 113 17.17 7.63 3.06
C PHE A 113 17.69 8.18 1.72
N LEU A 114 18.48 7.39 0.99
CA LEU A 114 19.00 7.78 -0.31
C LEU A 114 17.86 8.02 -1.30
N LEU A 115 16.91 7.08 -1.40
CA LEU A 115 15.74 7.21 -2.27
C LEU A 115 14.91 8.44 -1.93
N TYR A 116 14.73 8.73 -0.65
CA TYR A 116 14.04 9.94 -0.18
C TYR A 116 14.77 11.21 -0.61
N LYS A 117 16.09 11.28 -0.39
CA LYS A 117 16.90 12.46 -0.76
C LYS A 117 17.00 12.70 -2.26
N MET A 118 16.99 11.64 -3.05
CA MET A 118 17.02 11.71 -4.52
C MET A 118 15.63 11.94 -5.13
N ASN A 119 14.58 12.07 -4.31
CA ASN A 119 13.18 12.20 -4.76
C ASN A 119 12.73 11.05 -5.69
N LEU A 120 13.19 9.83 -5.38
CA LEU A 120 12.87 8.61 -6.12
C LEU A 120 11.72 7.81 -5.49
N LEU A 121 11.17 8.27 -4.36
CA LEU A 121 10.00 7.68 -3.76
C LEU A 121 8.74 8.11 -4.53
N PRO A 122 7.94 7.15 -5.01
CA PRO A 122 6.66 7.47 -5.64
C PRO A 122 5.68 8.08 -4.65
N ASP A 123 4.69 8.82 -5.20
CA ASP A 123 3.57 9.29 -4.40
C ASP A 123 2.90 8.11 -3.68
N GLY A 124 2.63 8.32 -2.39
CA GLY A 124 2.03 7.30 -1.55
C GLY A 124 3.02 6.37 -0.83
N ILE A 125 4.33 6.51 -1.07
CA ILE A 125 5.37 5.82 -0.29
C ILE A 125 6.10 6.85 0.57
N LYS A 126 6.11 6.65 1.87
CA LYS A 126 6.71 7.54 2.87
C LYS A 126 8.01 6.98 3.40
N TYR A 127 8.97 7.86 3.56
CA TYR A 127 10.18 7.60 4.32
C TYR A 127 9.88 7.64 5.84
N ILE A 128 10.22 6.59 6.55
CA ILE A 128 10.12 6.51 8.00
C ILE A 128 11.52 6.60 8.63
N ASN A 129 12.41 5.73 8.20
CA ASN A 129 13.82 5.73 8.57
C ASN A 129 14.65 5.02 7.47
N ASN A 130 15.97 4.95 7.64
CA ASN A 130 16.85 4.39 6.62
C ASN A 130 16.49 2.94 6.22
N ALA A 131 16.03 2.14 7.15
CA ALA A 131 15.66 0.73 6.94
C ALA A 131 14.15 0.53 6.72
N SER A 132 13.35 1.59 6.58
CA SER A 132 11.90 1.44 6.53
C SER A 132 11.22 2.56 5.74
N LEU A 133 10.53 2.17 4.70
CA LEU A 133 9.54 2.94 3.97
C LEU A 133 8.16 2.35 4.27
N HIS A 134 7.10 3.14 4.19
CA HIS A 134 5.74 2.65 4.36
C HIS A 134 4.84 3.13 3.23
N ASP A 135 3.92 2.29 2.77
CA ASP A 135 2.85 2.73 1.90
C ASP A 135 1.74 3.44 2.69
N ASN A 136 1.08 4.40 2.05
CA ASN A 136 0.02 5.22 2.67
C ASN A 136 -1.35 4.55 2.71
N TRP A 137 -1.55 3.49 1.92
CA TRP A 137 -2.87 2.88 1.74
C TRP A 137 -3.14 1.79 2.76
N PHE A 138 -2.11 0.99 3.07
CA PHE A 138 -2.19 -0.19 3.93
C PHE A 138 -1.20 -0.14 5.08
N ASN A 139 -0.33 0.89 5.11
CA ASN A 139 0.75 1.05 6.09
C ASN A 139 1.72 -0.15 6.13
N ASN A 140 1.92 -0.81 4.99
CA ASN A 140 2.85 -1.91 4.87
C ASN A 140 4.28 -1.39 4.86
N ARG A 141 5.17 -2.16 5.48
CA ARG A 141 6.59 -1.84 5.51
C ARG A 141 7.26 -2.29 4.22
N ILE A 142 8.10 -1.40 3.68
CA ILE A 142 8.93 -1.66 2.51
C ILE A 142 10.39 -1.39 2.91
N ILE A 143 11.30 -2.27 2.53
CA ILE A 143 12.73 -2.07 2.69
C ILE A 143 13.41 -2.12 1.32
N VAL A 144 14.41 -1.27 1.11
CA VAL A 144 15.29 -1.34 -0.06
C VAL A 144 16.71 -1.49 0.46
N TYR A 145 17.40 -2.54 0.06
CA TYR A 145 18.68 -2.89 0.63
C TYR A 145 19.62 -3.52 -0.40
N TYR A 146 20.89 -3.52 -0.07
CA TYR A 146 21.92 -4.32 -0.71
C TYR A 146 22.64 -5.15 0.36
N SER A 147 22.95 -6.40 0.05
CA SER A 147 23.56 -7.33 0.99
C SER A 147 24.73 -8.08 0.34
N ASN A 148 25.82 -8.20 1.08
CA ASN A 148 26.93 -9.10 0.74
C ASN A 148 26.90 -10.39 1.57
N VAL A 149 25.90 -10.56 2.41
CA VAL A 149 25.71 -11.79 3.17
C VAL A 149 25.21 -12.87 2.22
N LYS A 150 25.77 -14.08 2.35
CA LYS A 150 25.34 -15.22 1.55
C LYS A 150 23.85 -15.47 1.75
N TYR A 151 23.09 -15.26 0.70
CA TYR A 151 21.70 -15.61 0.63
C TYR A 151 21.55 -17.01 0.04
N THR A 152 20.84 -17.86 0.73
CA THR A 152 20.47 -19.19 0.23
C THR A 152 18.97 -19.19 -0.01
N THR A 153 18.55 -19.50 -1.23
CA THR A 153 17.13 -19.63 -1.57
C THR A 153 16.47 -20.67 -0.66
N SER A 154 15.19 -20.52 -0.40
CA SER A 154 14.46 -21.36 0.55
C SER A 154 14.42 -22.85 0.18
N ASN A 155 14.59 -23.16 -1.11
CA ASN A 155 14.73 -24.54 -1.59
C ASN A 155 16.18 -25.07 -1.46
N GLY A 156 17.10 -24.26 -0.91
CA GLY A 156 18.51 -24.64 -0.69
C GLY A 156 19.37 -24.80 -1.94
N THR A 157 18.83 -24.51 -3.13
CA THR A 157 19.49 -24.80 -4.41
C THR A 157 20.44 -23.72 -4.88
N GLU A 158 20.31 -22.50 -4.41
CA GLU A 158 21.18 -21.39 -4.80
C GLU A 158 21.66 -20.60 -3.61
N ALA A 159 22.94 -20.27 -3.64
CA ALA A 159 23.54 -19.33 -2.71
C ALA A 159 24.14 -18.18 -3.50
N GLN A 160 23.82 -16.95 -3.12
CA GLN A 160 24.31 -15.75 -3.75
C GLN A 160 24.88 -14.80 -2.72
N ASN A 161 26.08 -14.28 -3.03
CA ASN A 161 26.62 -13.10 -2.36
C ASN A 161 26.39 -11.90 -3.27
N ASP A 162 26.38 -10.73 -2.72
CA ASP A 162 26.26 -9.47 -3.47
C ASP A 162 24.98 -9.40 -4.31
N PHE A 163 23.88 -9.08 -3.66
CA PHE A 163 22.58 -8.87 -4.26
C PHE A 163 21.86 -7.66 -3.66
N GLY A 164 21.03 -7.04 -4.44
CA GLY A 164 20.10 -6.03 -3.97
C GLY A 164 18.68 -6.55 -3.88
N GLY A 165 17.85 -5.90 -3.10
CA GLY A 165 16.48 -6.33 -2.94
C GLY A 165 15.52 -5.25 -2.46
N ILE A 166 14.25 -5.44 -2.81
CA ILE A 166 13.11 -4.76 -2.21
C ILE A 166 12.30 -5.79 -1.47
N GLY A 167 12.18 -5.63 -0.15
CA GLY A 167 11.33 -6.48 0.69
C GLY A 167 10.03 -5.75 1.00
N PHE A 168 8.91 -6.39 0.70
CA PHE A 168 7.57 -5.93 1.03
C PHE A 168 7.02 -6.79 2.17
N TYR A 169 6.62 -6.14 3.27
CA TYR A 169 6.11 -6.80 4.47
C TYR A 169 4.69 -6.30 4.70
N PHE A 170 3.73 -7.18 4.63
CA PHE A 170 2.33 -6.82 4.82
C PHE A 170 1.63 -7.72 5.84
N ALA A 171 0.84 -7.07 6.69
CA ALA A 171 0.05 -7.74 7.71
C ALA A 171 -1.13 -8.50 7.08
N PRO A 172 -1.70 -9.48 7.79
CA PRO A 172 -2.93 -10.13 7.36
C PRO A 172 -4.03 -9.08 7.21
N SER A 173 -4.61 -9.00 6.03
CA SER A 173 -5.69 -8.06 5.76
C SER A 173 -6.57 -8.59 4.62
N SER A 174 -7.78 -8.09 4.54
CA SER A 174 -8.73 -8.43 3.47
C SER A 174 -8.28 -8.03 2.05
N GLY A 175 -7.06 -7.59 1.88
CA GLY A 175 -6.46 -7.21 0.59
C GLY A 175 -5.04 -7.77 0.41
N GLY A 176 -4.59 -8.64 1.32
CA GLY A 176 -3.21 -9.15 1.30
C GLY A 176 -2.85 -9.90 0.02
N ALA A 177 -3.75 -10.73 -0.51
CA ALA A 177 -3.54 -11.44 -1.77
C ALA A 177 -3.48 -10.48 -2.97
N GLU A 178 -4.30 -9.44 -3.00
CA GLU A 178 -4.29 -8.43 -4.04
C GLU A 178 -3.01 -7.59 -4.00
N ILE A 179 -2.55 -7.21 -2.80
CA ILE A 179 -1.27 -6.51 -2.60
C ILE A 179 -0.12 -7.37 -3.12
N CYS A 180 -0.07 -8.65 -2.74
CA CYS A 180 0.93 -9.61 -3.22
C CYS A 180 0.89 -9.73 -4.74
N ARG A 181 -0.30 -9.86 -5.35
CA ARG A 181 -0.46 -9.91 -6.83
C ARG A 181 0.08 -8.67 -7.52
N ASN A 182 -0.23 -7.49 -6.99
CA ASN A 182 0.26 -6.23 -7.55
C ASN A 182 1.79 -6.18 -7.56
N ILE A 183 2.44 -6.63 -6.48
CA ILE A 183 3.90 -6.66 -6.39
C ILE A 183 4.48 -7.71 -7.36
N ALA A 184 3.90 -8.91 -7.41
CA ALA A 184 4.35 -9.98 -8.30
C ALA A 184 4.20 -9.60 -9.79
N LEU A 185 3.10 -8.93 -10.16
CA LEU A 185 2.89 -8.45 -11.53
C LEU A 185 3.84 -7.31 -11.90
N ALA A 186 4.09 -6.36 -10.99
CA ALA A 186 5.09 -5.31 -11.20
C ALA A 186 6.51 -5.89 -11.36
N ALA A 187 6.83 -6.92 -10.60
CA ALA A 187 8.09 -7.65 -10.75
C ALA A 187 8.17 -8.37 -12.11
N LYS A 188 7.06 -8.97 -12.59
CA LYS A 188 6.99 -9.61 -13.92
C LYS A 188 7.34 -8.65 -15.05
N GLU A 189 6.86 -7.41 -15.00
CA GLU A 189 7.18 -6.37 -16.00
C GLU A 189 8.69 -6.07 -16.05
N ASN A 190 9.41 -6.38 -14.98
CA ASN A 190 10.85 -6.16 -14.83
C ASN A 190 11.68 -7.44 -14.84
N ALA A 191 11.13 -8.57 -15.30
CA ALA A 191 11.75 -9.91 -15.23
C ALA A 191 13.17 -9.98 -15.80
N ALA A 192 13.47 -9.21 -16.84
CA ALA A 192 14.80 -9.16 -17.45
C ALA A 192 15.90 -8.58 -16.53
N ASN A 193 15.52 -7.72 -15.55
CA ASN A 193 16.45 -7.04 -14.64
C ASN A 193 16.51 -7.69 -13.26
N LEU A 194 15.69 -8.70 -13.03
CA LEU A 194 15.58 -9.37 -11.74
C LEU A 194 16.32 -10.70 -11.73
N TRP A 195 16.75 -11.10 -10.56
CA TRP A 195 17.25 -12.44 -10.30
C TRP A 195 16.15 -13.36 -9.81
N LEU A 196 15.41 -12.94 -8.77
CA LEU A 196 14.48 -13.79 -8.04
C LEU A 196 13.34 -12.97 -7.43
N VAL A 197 12.14 -13.51 -7.47
CA VAL A 197 11.01 -13.08 -6.63
C VAL A 197 10.66 -14.24 -5.70
N GLU A 198 10.64 -13.97 -4.41
CA GLU A 198 10.44 -15.00 -3.40
C GLU A 198 9.35 -14.57 -2.41
N THR A 199 8.43 -15.48 -2.10
CA THR A 199 7.29 -15.21 -1.22
C THR A 199 7.30 -16.13 -0.01
N TYR A 200 7.06 -15.52 1.16
CA TYR A 200 6.94 -16.19 2.44
C TYR A 200 5.63 -15.85 3.12
N LYS A 201 5.04 -16.80 3.83
CA LYS A 201 4.02 -16.55 4.85
C LYS A 201 4.65 -16.62 6.24
N SER A 202 4.29 -15.71 7.11
CA SER A 202 4.74 -15.77 8.50
C SER A 202 4.07 -16.91 9.25
N LEU A 203 4.81 -17.57 10.13
CA LEU A 203 4.25 -18.59 11.02
C LEU A 203 3.46 -17.96 12.17
N ASN A 204 3.86 -16.76 12.58
CA ASN A 204 3.20 -15.96 13.61
C ASN A 204 2.82 -14.62 12.97
N ASP A 205 1.69 -14.03 13.32
CA ASP A 205 1.17 -12.76 12.80
C ASP A 205 2.06 -11.53 13.07
N THR A 206 3.23 -11.76 13.62
CA THR A 206 4.29 -10.78 13.84
C THR A 206 5.33 -10.87 12.74
N SER A 207 5.98 -9.75 12.42
CA SER A 207 7.02 -9.58 11.41
C SER A 207 8.33 -10.36 11.68
N SER A 208 8.26 -11.48 12.40
CA SER A 208 9.40 -12.32 12.79
C SER A 208 10.06 -12.98 11.59
N ALA A 209 11.38 -13.21 11.67
CA ALA A 209 12.21 -13.77 10.63
C ALA A 209 11.84 -15.21 10.20
N ASN A 210 11.01 -15.91 10.96
CA ASN A 210 10.63 -17.29 10.70
C ASN A 210 9.32 -17.33 9.88
N GLY A 211 9.44 -17.45 8.57
CA GLY A 211 8.32 -17.65 7.65
C GLY A 211 8.41 -18.99 6.94
N THR A 212 7.26 -19.55 6.57
CA THR A 212 7.23 -20.69 5.65
C THR A 212 7.30 -20.17 4.23
N TYR A 213 8.24 -20.69 3.48
CA TYR A 213 8.37 -20.45 2.05
C TYR A 213 7.11 -20.89 1.29
N ILE A 214 6.71 -20.09 0.31
CA ILE A 214 5.56 -20.38 -0.57
C ILE A 214 6.05 -20.71 -1.98
N GLY A 215 6.91 -19.87 -2.58
CA GLY A 215 7.37 -20.09 -3.94
C GLY A 215 8.42 -19.07 -4.42
N ASN A 216 9.16 -19.50 -5.44
CA ASN A 216 10.18 -18.74 -6.16
C ASN A 216 9.82 -18.59 -7.63
N LEU A 217 10.07 -17.40 -8.18
CA LEU A 217 10.00 -17.09 -9.58
C LEU A 217 11.30 -16.43 -10.02
N TYR A 218 11.93 -16.96 -11.04
CA TYR A 218 13.24 -16.51 -11.49
C TYR A 218 13.14 -15.52 -12.65
N GLY A 219 13.98 -14.49 -12.63
CA GLY A 219 14.12 -13.57 -13.75
C GLY A 219 14.63 -14.26 -15.02
N ASP A 220 14.50 -13.59 -16.17
CA ASP A 220 14.70 -14.17 -17.49
C ASP A 220 16.09 -14.79 -17.69
N ALA A 221 17.13 -14.19 -17.11
CA ALA A 221 18.50 -14.70 -17.20
C ALA A 221 18.79 -15.90 -16.26
N TYR A 222 17.87 -16.22 -15.36
CA TYR A 222 18.10 -17.19 -14.27
C TYR A 222 17.10 -18.33 -14.24
N CYS A 223 16.06 -18.27 -15.04
CA CYS A 223 15.06 -19.33 -15.14
C CYS A 223 15.48 -20.44 -16.12
N SER A 224 14.94 -21.65 -15.92
CA SER A 224 15.21 -22.83 -16.74
C SER A 224 14.02 -23.81 -16.68
N ALA A 225 14.12 -24.95 -17.32
CA ALA A 225 13.09 -26.00 -17.25
C ALA A 225 12.76 -26.47 -15.82
N SER A 226 13.72 -26.35 -14.89
CA SER A 226 13.54 -26.68 -13.45
C SER A 226 13.29 -25.48 -12.56
N LYS A 227 13.35 -24.26 -13.10
CA LYS A 227 13.23 -22.98 -12.37
C LYS A 227 12.18 -22.14 -13.06
N GLU A 228 11.04 -21.98 -12.41
CA GLU A 228 9.89 -21.27 -12.97
C GLU A 228 10.22 -19.82 -13.32
N CYS A 229 9.95 -19.43 -14.57
CA CYS A 229 10.24 -18.09 -15.06
C CYS A 229 9.19 -17.08 -14.61
N LEU A 230 9.66 -15.92 -14.15
CA LEU A 230 8.80 -14.80 -13.76
C LEU A 230 7.96 -14.27 -14.95
N ARG A 231 8.51 -14.27 -16.15
CA ARG A 231 7.77 -13.89 -17.37
C ARG A 231 6.56 -14.77 -17.66
N ASP A 232 6.61 -16.05 -17.26
CA ASP A 232 5.54 -17.04 -17.49
C ASP A 232 4.49 -17.05 -16.36
N LEU A 233 4.55 -16.05 -15.48
CA LEU A 233 3.59 -15.86 -14.39
C LEU A 233 2.20 -15.56 -14.97
N ASP A 234 1.26 -16.47 -14.76
CA ASP A 234 -0.15 -16.34 -15.10
C ASP A 234 -1.02 -16.09 -13.85
N LEU A 235 -2.31 -15.87 -14.04
CA LEU A 235 -3.24 -15.58 -12.95
C LEU A 235 -3.38 -16.73 -11.95
N ASN A 236 -3.26 -17.99 -12.40
CA ASN A 236 -3.35 -19.16 -11.52
C ASN A 236 -2.11 -19.25 -10.62
N LYS A 237 -0.94 -19.06 -11.23
CA LYS A 237 0.34 -19.05 -10.51
C LYS A 237 0.41 -17.91 -9.49
N VAL A 238 0.01 -16.70 -9.90
CA VAL A 238 -0.09 -15.53 -8.98
C VAL A 238 -1.05 -15.84 -7.84
N SER A 239 -2.19 -16.46 -8.14
CA SER A 239 -3.17 -16.82 -7.12
C SER A 239 -2.57 -17.80 -6.11
N ASN A 240 -1.91 -18.84 -6.57
CA ASN A 240 -1.26 -19.84 -5.71
C ASN A 240 -0.16 -19.21 -4.83
N LEU A 241 0.64 -18.30 -5.42
CA LEU A 241 1.69 -17.58 -4.72
C LEU A 241 1.14 -16.69 -3.60
N CYS A 242 -0.04 -16.08 -3.80
CA CYS A 242 -0.55 -14.99 -2.96
C CYS A 242 -1.74 -15.36 -2.06
N ASN A 243 -2.40 -16.50 -2.25
CA ASN A 243 -3.61 -16.84 -1.50
C ASN A 243 -3.41 -16.88 0.03
N ALA A 244 -2.25 -17.33 0.48
CA ALA A 244 -1.93 -17.39 1.90
C ALA A 244 -1.87 -16.01 2.58
N CYS A 245 -1.74 -14.94 1.79
CA CYS A 245 -1.55 -13.57 2.30
C CYS A 245 -2.84 -12.90 2.76
N ASN A 246 -4.01 -13.50 2.56
CA ASN A 246 -5.26 -13.00 3.13
C ASN A 246 -5.40 -13.33 4.62
N GLU A 247 -4.89 -14.48 5.03
CA GLU A 247 -5.06 -15.00 6.38
C GLU A 247 -3.85 -14.79 7.28
N ARG A 248 -2.68 -14.60 6.67
CA ARG A 248 -1.40 -14.48 7.37
C ARG A 248 -0.57 -13.32 6.85
N ALA A 249 0.30 -12.81 7.71
CA ALA A 249 1.32 -11.86 7.29
C ALA A 249 2.22 -12.50 6.21
N CYS A 250 2.48 -11.75 5.15
CA CYS A 250 3.35 -12.18 4.06
C CYS A 250 4.54 -11.27 3.89
N ARG A 251 5.57 -11.83 3.29
CA ARG A 251 6.74 -11.11 2.80
C ARG A 251 6.98 -11.50 1.36
N LEU A 252 7.26 -10.51 0.55
CA LEU A 252 7.65 -10.72 -0.82
C LEU A 252 8.94 -9.96 -1.06
N TYR A 253 9.95 -10.67 -1.56
CA TYR A 253 11.24 -10.11 -1.92
C TYR A 253 11.39 -10.08 -3.43
N VAL A 254 11.78 -8.92 -3.96
CA VAL A 254 12.13 -8.72 -5.37
C VAL A 254 13.64 -8.47 -5.39
N LEU A 255 14.41 -9.42 -5.89
CA LEU A 255 15.87 -9.45 -5.79
C LEU A 255 16.52 -9.28 -7.18
N TRP A 256 17.66 -8.57 -7.22
CA TRP A 256 18.51 -8.41 -8.41
C TRP A 256 19.97 -8.69 -8.07
N LYS A 257 20.78 -8.92 -9.12
CA LYS A 257 22.24 -9.05 -9.06
C LYS A 257 22.91 -7.88 -9.77
#